data_47d07f868de0b26d4314a4975a576f5e
#
_entry.id   47d07f868de0b26d4314a4975a576f5e
#
_cell.length_a   1.000
_cell.length_b   1.000
_cell.length_c   1.000
_cell.angle_alpha   90.00
_cell.angle_beta   90.00
_cell.angle_gamma   90.00
#
_symmetry.space_group_name_H-M   'P 1'
#
loop_
_entity.id
_entity.type
_entity.pdbx_description
1 polymer ?
#
loop_
_entity_poly.entity_id
_entity_poly.type
_entity_poly.pdbx_seq_one_letter_code
_entity_poly.pdbx_strand_id
1 'polypeptide(L)'
;SISEFSNNLEKNNTDIMFRSRRSCNWKNHTEKISLRGAKFTALSIGLLLAASTGMGLSAATSAGTAMISVLVSEGSSSIPSYVYFKGQRCVSRSVGKIYYRYKGNIYKNSNYTNTLVKNLSWSRRWGH
;
A
#
# COMPACT_ATOMS: atom_id res chain seq x y z
N SER A 1 -30.15 -4.23 -1.12
CA SER A 1 -30.53 -4.21 -1.09
C SER A 1 -30.47 -3.85 -0.71
N ILE A 2 -30.13 -3.65 -0.51
CA ILE A 2 -30.32 -3.50 -0.42
C ILE A 2 -30.20 -3.63 -0.22
N SER A 3 -29.74 -3.95 -0.02
CA SER A 3 -29.90 -4.25 -0.20
C SER A 3 -29.95 -4.15 -0.66
N GLU A 4 -29.94 -4.13 -0.91
CA GLU A 4 -30.21 -4.13 -1.55
C GLU A 4 -30.27 -3.44 -1.53
N PHE A 5 -30.22 -2.98 -1.34
CA PHE A 5 -30.48 -2.39 -1.53
C PHE A 5 -30.13 -2.16 -0.84
N SER A 6 -29.83 -2.28 -0.37
CA SER A 6 -29.74 -2.19 -0.04
C SER A 6 -29.35 -2.32 0.09
N ASN A 7 -29.08 -2.60 0.03
CA ASN A 7 -29.07 -2.98 -0.17
C ASN A 7 -28.93 -2.63 -0.50
N ASN A 8 -28.89 -2.15 -0.61
CA ASN A 8 -29.00 -1.80 -1.14
C ASN A 8 -28.72 -1.04 -0.81
N LEU A 9 -28.55 -0.64 -0.36
CA LEU A 9 -28.28 0.02 -0.16
C LEU A 9 -27.55 0.17 0.55
N GLU A 10 -27.13 -0.14 0.97
CA GLU A 10 -26.53 -0.19 1.16
C GLU A 10 -26.22 -0.34 0.80
N LYS A 11 -26.50 -0.43 0.38
CA LYS A 11 -26.30 -0.60 -0.43
C LYS A 11 -26.45 0.21 -1.03
N ASN A 12 -26.67 0.68 -1.43
CA ASN A 12 -26.68 1.32 -2.12
C ASN A 12 -26.32 2.40 -2.10
N ASN A 13 -26.32 2.97 -1.67
CA ASN A 13 -25.83 4.00 -1.83
C ASN A 13 -24.55 4.05 -2.01
N THR A 14 -24.21 3.70 -1.59
CA THR A 14 -22.95 3.39 -1.87
C THR A 14 -22.92 2.74 -3.10
N ASP A 15 -24.02 2.28 -3.50
CA ASP A 15 -24.00 1.54 -4.62
C ASP A 15 -23.50 2.16 -5.84
N ILE A 16 -23.75 3.39 -6.05
CA ILE A 16 -23.29 4.02 -7.16
C ILE A 16 -21.88 4.17 -7.18
N MET A 17 -21.32 4.54 -6.08
CA MET A 17 -19.98 4.62 -6.04
C MET A 17 -19.40 3.33 -6.07
N PHE A 18 -20.13 2.37 -5.67
CA PHE A 18 -19.69 1.13 -5.77
C PHE A 18 -19.41 0.72 -7.07
N ARG A 19 -20.05 1.21 -8.06
CA ARG A 19 -19.85 0.74 -9.38
C ARG A 19 -18.46 0.94 -9.82
N SER A 20 -17.89 2.09 -9.57
CA SER A 20 -16.54 2.27 -9.99
C SER A 20 -15.64 1.35 -9.22
N ARG A 21 -15.93 1.09 -7.96
CA ARG A 21 -15.10 0.18 -7.24
C ARG A 21 -15.22 -1.20 -7.75
N ARG A 22 -16.41 -1.62 -8.13
CA ARG A 22 -16.58 -2.95 -8.61
C ARG A 22 -15.85 -3.17 -9.90
N SER A 23 -15.64 -2.14 -10.67
CA SER A 23 -14.97 -2.32 -11.92
C SER A 23 -13.46 -2.41 -11.73
N CYS A 24 -12.99 -2.33 -10.51
CA CYS A 24 -11.58 -2.41 -10.26
C CYS A 24 -11.09 -3.83 -10.45
N ASN A 25 -10.09 -3.96 -11.30
CA ASN A 25 -9.57 -5.26 -11.64
C ASN A 25 -8.21 -5.43 -10.99
N TRP A 26 -8.15 -6.22 -9.94
CA TRP A 26 -6.92 -6.41 -9.18
C TRP A 26 -5.99 -7.38 -9.92
N LYS A 27 -4.75 -6.96 -10.09
CA LYS A 27 -3.73 -7.79 -10.75
C LYS A 27 -2.52 -7.89 -9.84
N ASN A 28 -1.83 -9.00 -9.94
CA ASN A 28 -0.63 -9.20 -9.14
C ASN A 28 0.41 -8.12 -9.47
N HIS A 29 1.08 -7.65 -8.45
CA HIS A 29 2.04 -6.58 -8.59
C HIS A 29 3.15 -6.72 -7.56
N THR A 30 4.37 -6.54 -7.99
CA THR A 30 5.52 -6.55 -7.10
C THR A 30 6.36 -5.31 -7.35
N GLU A 31 7.06 -4.87 -6.32
CA GLU A 31 7.91 -3.70 -6.44
C GLU A 31 9.13 -3.85 -5.55
N LYS A 32 10.29 -3.48 -6.07
CA LYS A 32 11.51 -3.41 -5.28
C LYS A 32 11.65 -1.97 -4.82
N ILE A 33 11.75 -1.78 -3.52
CA ILE A 33 11.79 -0.44 -2.94
C ILE A 33 13.16 -0.20 -2.33
N SER A 34 13.80 0.89 -2.69
CA SER A 34 15.11 1.24 -2.14
C SER A 34 14.94 2.03 -0.86
N LEU A 35 15.59 1.56 0.20
CA LEU A 35 15.65 2.29 1.46
C LEU A 35 17.08 2.73 1.76
N ARG A 36 17.89 2.83 0.72
CA ARG A 36 19.29 3.22 0.89
C ARG A 36 19.36 4.62 1.48
N GLY A 37 20.19 4.77 2.48
CA GLY A 37 20.33 6.06 3.16
C GLY A 37 19.29 6.33 4.24
N ALA A 38 18.34 5.42 4.45
CA ALA A 38 17.35 5.61 5.50
C ALA A 38 18.00 5.53 6.88
N LYS A 39 17.56 6.39 7.77
CA LYS A 39 17.97 6.30 9.17
C LYS A 39 16.98 5.36 9.87
N PHE A 40 17.39 4.84 11.02
CA PHE A 40 16.57 3.87 11.76
C PHE A 40 15.46 4.59 12.53
N THR A 41 14.61 5.29 11.81
CA THR A 41 13.46 6.00 12.36
C THR A 41 12.26 5.79 11.43
N ALA A 42 11.09 5.79 12.01
CA ALA A 42 9.87 5.62 11.22
C ALA A 42 9.70 6.73 10.19
N LEU A 43 10.05 7.94 10.56
CA LEU A 43 9.91 9.08 9.64
C LEU A 43 10.86 8.96 8.45
N SER A 44 12.10 8.59 8.68
CA SER A 44 13.08 8.46 7.60
C SER A 44 12.65 7.36 6.61
N ILE A 45 12.23 6.22 7.13
CA ILE A 45 11.74 5.13 6.30
C ILE A 45 10.46 5.58 5.58
N GLY A 46 9.58 6.26 6.30
CA GLY A 46 8.32 6.73 5.73
C GLY A 46 8.52 7.69 4.57
N LEU A 47 9.48 8.60 4.68
CA LEU A 47 9.76 9.53 3.59
C LEU A 47 10.22 8.80 2.33
N LEU A 48 11.07 7.78 2.48
CA LEU A 48 11.53 7.01 1.33
C LEU A 48 10.41 6.15 0.75
N LEU A 49 9.57 5.57 1.60
CA LEU A 49 8.45 4.80 1.11
C LEU A 49 7.47 5.69 0.35
N ALA A 50 7.17 6.86 0.89
CA ALA A 50 6.28 7.80 0.23
C ALA A 50 6.83 8.22 -1.14
N ALA A 51 8.11 8.51 -1.20
CA ALA A 51 8.74 8.92 -2.45
C ALA A 51 8.75 7.80 -3.49
N SER A 52 8.95 6.57 -3.06
CA SER A 52 9.06 5.44 -3.97
C SER A 52 7.72 4.90 -4.44
N THR A 53 6.73 4.92 -3.56
CA THR A 53 5.46 4.23 -3.85
C THR A 53 4.30 5.17 -4.08
N GLY A 54 4.45 6.44 -3.77
CA GLY A 54 3.34 7.39 -3.85
C GLY A 54 2.39 7.28 -2.66
N MET A 55 2.75 6.52 -1.64
CA MET A 55 1.95 6.37 -0.43
C MET A 55 1.87 7.71 0.29
N GLY A 56 0.76 7.97 0.94
CA GLY A 56 0.66 9.16 1.78
C GLY A 56 1.62 9.06 2.95
N LEU A 57 2.10 10.18 3.46
CA LEU A 57 3.10 10.18 4.51
C LEU A 57 2.63 9.48 5.78
N SER A 58 1.36 9.60 6.11
CA SER A 58 0.80 8.95 7.28
C SER A 58 0.89 7.42 7.18
N ALA A 59 0.45 6.88 6.03
CA ALA A 59 0.52 5.45 5.80
C ALA A 59 1.96 4.98 5.72
N ALA A 60 2.82 5.76 5.09
CA ALA A 60 4.23 5.42 4.94
C ALA A 60 4.95 5.40 6.30
N THR A 61 4.62 6.35 7.17
CA THR A 61 5.22 6.41 8.51
C THR A 61 4.74 5.24 9.36
N SER A 62 3.48 4.85 9.22
CA SER A 62 2.97 3.67 9.92
C SER A 62 3.69 2.42 9.44
N ALA A 63 3.92 2.30 8.15
CA ALA A 63 4.67 1.18 7.60
C ALA A 63 6.11 1.18 8.13
N GLY A 64 6.72 2.37 8.23
CA GLY A 64 8.06 2.51 8.80
C GLY A 64 8.12 2.04 10.25
N THR A 65 7.10 2.37 11.03
CA THR A 65 7.01 1.93 12.42
C THR A 65 6.92 0.40 12.49
N ALA A 66 6.10 -0.19 11.64
CA ALA A 66 5.97 -1.64 11.61
C ALA A 66 7.29 -2.32 11.23
N MET A 67 8.01 -1.76 10.26
CA MET A 67 9.30 -2.29 9.86
C MET A 67 10.29 -2.26 11.00
N ILE A 68 10.38 -1.14 11.70
CA ILE A 68 11.31 -0.99 12.82
C ILE A 68 10.97 -2.00 13.91
N SER A 69 9.69 -2.20 14.21
CA SER A 69 9.29 -3.16 15.22
C SER A 69 9.77 -4.57 14.88
N VAL A 70 9.62 -4.98 13.63
CA VAL A 70 10.06 -6.31 13.23
C VAL A 70 11.58 -6.41 13.25
N LEU A 71 12.28 -5.40 12.74
CA LEU A 71 13.73 -5.42 12.70
C LEU A 71 14.32 -5.47 14.12
N VAL A 72 13.77 -4.69 15.03
CA VAL A 72 14.23 -4.70 16.40
C VAL A 72 13.96 -6.07 17.04
N SER A 73 12.81 -6.66 16.79
CA SER A 73 12.49 -7.97 17.35
C SER A 73 13.42 -9.04 16.85
N GLU A 74 14.04 -8.82 15.68
CA GLU A 74 15.00 -9.76 15.10
C GLU A 74 16.43 -9.44 15.50
N GLY A 75 16.62 -8.44 16.33
CA GLY A 75 17.95 -8.04 16.75
C GLY A 75 18.71 -7.17 15.77
N SER A 76 18.03 -6.67 14.74
CA SER A 76 18.68 -5.82 13.74
C SER A 76 18.74 -4.38 14.22
N SER A 77 19.85 -3.72 13.92
CA SER A 77 20.03 -2.30 14.27
C SER A 77 20.19 -1.43 13.02
N SER A 78 19.99 -1.99 11.85
CA SER A 78 20.14 -1.26 10.60
C SER A 78 18.99 -1.57 9.66
N ILE A 79 18.80 -0.70 8.68
CA ILE A 79 17.74 -0.80 7.70
C ILE A 79 18.27 -1.53 6.47
N PRO A 80 17.54 -2.53 5.95
CA PRO A 80 17.96 -3.18 4.70
C PRO A 80 17.98 -2.14 3.57
N SER A 81 18.90 -2.30 2.63
CA SER A 81 18.99 -1.39 1.50
C SER A 81 17.77 -1.47 0.60
N TYR A 82 17.16 -2.63 0.51
CA TYR A 82 15.98 -2.83 -0.32
C TYR A 82 14.95 -3.65 0.42
N VAL A 83 13.67 -3.35 0.16
CA VAL A 83 12.58 -4.19 0.63
C VAL A 83 11.69 -4.48 -0.57
N TYR A 84 10.80 -5.44 -0.43
CA TYR A 84 10.06 -5.97 -1.57
C TYR A 84 8.57 -6.01 -1.29
N PHE A 85 7.81 -5.30 -2.10
CA PHE A 85 6.35 -5.30 -2.00
C PHE A 85 5.81 -6.38 -2.90
N LYS A 86 4.89 -7.17 -2.39
CA LYS A 86 4.16 -8.14 -3.20
C LYS A 86 2.70 -8.08 -2.80
N GLY A 87 1.85 -7.95 -3.78
CA GLY A 87 0.43 -7.87 -3.55
C GLY A 87 -0.32 -7.68 -4.83
N GLN A 88 -1.27 -6.78 -4.82
CA GLN A 88 -2.10 -6.53 -5.99
C GLN A 88 -2.25 -5.05 -6.22
N ARG A 89 -2.46 -4.69 -7.46
CA ARG A 89 -2.71 -3.31 -7.87
C ARG A 89 -3.97 -3.27 -8.71
N CYS A 90 -4.75 -2.24 -8.51
CA CYS A 90 -5.95 -2.02 -9.28
C CYS A 90 -5.86 -0.63 -9.89
N VAL A 91 -6.25 -0.49 -11.14
CA VAL A 91 -6.25 0.79 -11.83
C VAL A 91 -7.69 1.15 -12.16
N SER A 92 -8.12 2.33 -11.74
CA SER A 92 -9.44 2.87 -12.09
C SER A 92 -9.25 4.16 -12.84
N ARG A 93 -10.06 4.38 -13.85
CA ARG A 93 -9.97 5.60 -14.64
C ARG A 93 -11.25 6.40 -14.53
N SER A 94 -11.12 7.69 -14.44
CA SER A 94 -12.24 8.57 -14.57
C SER A 94 -11.79 9.78 -15.38
N VAL A 95 -12.69 10.66 -15.71
CA VAL A 95 -12.39 11.78 -16.61
C VAL A 95 -11.17 12.55 -16.13
N GLY A 96 -10.12 12.50 -16.93
CA GLY A 96 -8.90 13.26 -16.65
C GLY A 96 -8.03 12.74 -15.52
N LYS A 97 -8.39 11.61 -14.92
CA LYS A 97 -7.66 11.12 -13.76
C LYS A 97 -7.50 9.61 -13.81
N ILE A 98 -6.40 9.13 -13.24
CA ILE A 98 -6.16 7.72 -13.10
C ILE A 98 -5.86 7.46 -11.63
N TYR A 99 -6.55 6.49 -11.05
CA TYR A 99 -6.34 6.12 -9.66
C TYR A 99 -5.72 4.75 -9.59
N TYR A 100 -4.67 4.63 -8.81
CA TYR A 100 -4.03 3.35 -8.55
C TYR A 100 -4.31 2.99 -7.10
N ARG A 101 -4.69 1.77 -6.86
CA ARG A 101 -4.89 1.27 -5.50
C ARG A 101 -4.02 0.04 -5.33
N TYR A 102 -3.40 -0.06 -4.18
CA TYR A 102 -2.47 -1.14 -3.90
C TYR A 102 -2.85 -1.81 -2.60
N LYS A 103 -2.65 -3.10 -2.53
CA LYS A 103 -2.78 -3.84 -1.27
C LYS A 103 -1.82 -5.00 -1.28
N GLY A 104 -1.18 -5.26 -0.17
CA GLY A 104 -0.23 -6.36 -0.06
C GLY A 104 0.66 -6.23 1.14
N ASN A 105 1.80 -6.86 1.06
CA ASN A 105 2.76 -6.88 2.17
C ASN A 105 4.13 -6.43 1.69
N ILE A 106 4.95 -6.00 2.65
CA ILE A 106 6.35 -5.69 2.36
C ILE A 106 7.22 -6.73 3.05
N TYR A 107 8.18 -7.26 2.32
CA TYR A 107 9.07 -8.32 2.77
C TYR A 107 10.52 -7.85 2.78
N LYS A 108 11.30 -8.42 3.67
CA LYS A 108 12.71 -8.08 3.78
C LYS A 108 13.53 -8.71 2.66
N ASN A 109 13.17 -9.90 2.22
CA ASN A 109 13.95 -10.67 1.26
C ASN A 109 13.33 -10.69 -0.13
N SER A 110 14.16 -10.79 -1.15
CA SER A 110 13.71 -10.76 -2.54
C SER A 110 12.84 -11.95 -2.93
N ASN A 111 12.87 -13.02 -2.14
CA ASN A 111 12.00 -14.17 -2.39
C ASN A 111 10.69 -14.03 -1.61
N TYR A 112 10.38 -12.83 -1.13
CA TYR A 112 9.13 -12.52 -0.42
C TYR A 112 8.98 -13.33 0.86
N THR A 113 10.04 -13.38 1.64
CA THR A 113 10.02 -13.98 2.97
C THR A 113 10.39 -12.91 3.99
N ASN A 114 10.11 -13.18 5.26
CA ASN A 114 10.36 -12.29 6.36
C ASN A 114 9.53 -11.02 6.20
N THR A 115 8.24 -11.12 6.51
CA THR A 115 7.29 -10.02 6.34
C THR A 115 7.58 -8.89 7.31
N LEU A 116 7.77 -7.70 6.78
CA LEU A 116 7.99 -6.50 7.59
C LEU A 116 6.70 -5.71 7.82
N VAL A 117 5.84 -5.65 6.82
CA VAL A 117 4.56 -4.93 6.93
C VAL A 117 3.46 -5.80 6.35
N LYS A 118 2.40 -6.01 7.11
CA LYS A 118 1.26 -6.83 6.68
C LYS A 118 0.05 -5.96 6.39
N ASN A 119 -0.74 -6.41 5.45
CA ASN A 119 -2.03 -5.77 5.15
C ASN A 119 -1.91 -4.28 4.87
N LEU A 120 -0.90 -3.94 4.12
CA LEU A 120 -0.68 -2.55 3.73
C LEU A 120 -1.57 -2.23 2.54
N SER A 121 -2.20 -1.08 2.57
CA SER A 121 -2.97 -0.62 1.41
C SER A 121 -2.83 0.88 1.28
N TRP A 122 -2.80 1.35 0.06
CA TRP A 122 -2.77 2.78 -0.21
C TRP A 122 -3.29 3.06 -1.61
N SER A 123 -3.52 4.31 -1.90
CA SER A 123 -3.95 4.71 -3.23
C SER A 123 -3.10 5.88 -3.70
N ARG A 124 -3.01 6.01 -5.01
CA ARG A 124 -2.25 7.08 -5.62
C ARG A 124 -3.03 7.60 -6.80
N ARG A 125 -3.07 8.90 -6.98
CA ARG A 125 -3.80 9.51 -8.06
C ARG A 125 -2.85 10.20 -9.03
N TRP A 126 -3.06 10.00 -10.32
CA TRP A 126 -2.33 10.67 -11.36
C TRP A 126 -3.29 11.51 -12.16
N GLY A 127 -2.80 12.58 -12.74
CA GLY A 127 -3.64 13.43 -13.56
C GLY A 127 -4.24 14.57 -12.77
N HIS A 128 -5.12 15.33 -13.40
CA HIS A 128 -5.64 16.56 -12.80
C HIS A 128 -7.14 16.56 -12.62
#